data_efe10166774fab016797cd009b5bcfe2
#
_entry.id   efe10166774fab016797cd009b5bcfe2
#
_cell.length_a   1.000
_cell.length_b   1.000
_cell.length_c   1.000
_cell.angle_alpha   90.00
_cell.angle_beta   90.00
_cell.angle_gamma   90.00
#
_symmetry.space_group_name_H-M   'P 1'
#
loop_
_entity.id
_entity.type
_entity.pdbx_description
1 polymer ?
#
loop_
_entity_poly.entity_id
_entity_poly.type
_entity_poly.pdbx_seq_one_letter_code
_entity_poly.pdbx_strand_id
1 'polypeptide(L)' 'MKWIDAEDIALALIEKFPGVDPLTLRFTDLRERVLALDGFDDDPKASNEPKLEAIQMAWHEELNDQA' A
#
# COMPACT_ATOMS: atom_id res chain seq x y z
N MET A 1 6.76 -3.47 -9.09
CA MET A 1 6.85 -2.97 -7.71
C MET A 1 7.07 -4.14 -6.75
N LYS A 2 7.93 -3.95 -5.81
CA LYS A 2 8.25 -4.92 -4.75
C LYS A 2 7.73 -4.40 -3.41
N TRP A 3 7.69 -5.25 -2.40
CA TRP A 3 7.20 -4.85 -1.07
C TRP A 3 7.95 -3.66 -0.47
N ILE A 4 9.21 -3.47 -0.83
CA ILE A 4 10.03 -2.38 -0.31
C ILE A 4 9.78 -1.04 -1.02
N ASP A 5 9.02 -1.04 -2.11
CA ASP A 5 8.72 0.17 -2.89
C ASP A 5 7.50 0.89 -2.33
N ALA A 6 7.58 1.29 -1.06
CA ALA A 6 6.42 1.81 -0.32
C ALA A 6 5.78 3.03 -0.98
N GLU A 7 6.57 3.98 -1.48
CA GLU A 7 6.03 5.18 -2.12
C GLU A 7 5.32 4.87 -3.43
N ASP A 8 5.93 4.03 -4.28
CA ASP A 8 5.33 3.64 -5.55
C ASP A 8 4.03 2.86 -5.32
N ILE A 9 4.04 1.96 -4.34
CA ILE A 9 2.85 1.21 -3.96
C ILE A 9 1.77 2.16 -3.45
N ALA A 10 2.14 3.12 -2.60
CA ALA A 10 1.18 4.09 -2.05
C ALA A 10 0.49 4.90 -3.15
N LEU A 11 1.24 5.39 -4.11
CA LEU A 11 0.68 6.15 -5.24
C LEU A 11 -0.28 5.29 -6.07
N ALA A 12 0.08 4.04 -6.32
CA ALA A 12 -0.77 3.11 -7.04
C ALA A 12 -2.06 2.78 -6.27
N LEU A 13 -1.96 2.65 -4.93
CA LEU A 13 -3.11 2.40 -4.08
C LEU A 13 -4.09 3.58 -4.08
N ILE A 14 -3.58 4.81 -4.04
CA ILE A 14 -4.42 6.00 -4.11
C ILE A 14 -5.20 6.03 -5.42
N GLU A 15 -4.55 5.71 -6.51
CA GLU A 15 -5.15 5.73 -7.82
C GLU A 15 -6.20 4.63 -7.99
N LYS A 16 -5.92 3.42 -7.51
CA LYS A 16 -6.82 2.28 -7.67
C LYS A 16 -7.97 2.28 -6.65
N PHE A 17 -7.73 2.75 -5.44
CA PHE A 17 -8.71 2.73 -4.36
C PHE A 17 -8.94 4.14 -3.81
N PRO A 18 -9.50 5.06 -4.61
CA PRO A 18 -9.75 6.41 -4.13
C PRO A 18 -10.78 6.41 -3.00
N GLY A 19 -10.58 7.28 -2.01
CA GLY A 19 -11.51 7.41 -0.90
C GLY A 19 -11.31 6.43 0.23
N VAL A 20 -10.33 5.52 0.13
CA VAL A 20 -10.02 4.58 1.21
C VAL A 20 -9.05 5.22 2.19
N ASP A 21 -9.37 5.17 3.49
CA ASP A 21 -8.47 5.63 4.54
C ASP A 21 -7.55 4.48 4.95
N PRO A 22 -6.23 4.57 4.66
CA PRO A 22 -5.31 3.49 4.98
C PRO A 22 -5.22 3.16 6.46
N LEU A 23 -5.48 4.13 7.34
CA LEU A 23 -5.40 3.91 8.78
C LEU A 23 -6.54 3.06 9.33
N THR A 24 -7.61 2.88 8.56
CA THR A 24 -8.74 2.04 8.95
C THR A 24 -8.61 0.59 8.47
N LEU A 25 -7.60 0.30 7.63
CA LEU A 25 -7.40 -1.03 7.09
C LEU A 25 -6.59 -1.90 8.04
N ARG A 26 -6.98 -3.17 8.11
CA ARG A 26 -6.14 -4.19 8.74
C ARG A 26 -5.00 -4.54 7.80
N PHE A 27 -3.90 -5.07 8.34
CA PHE A 27 -2.77 -5.47 7.49
C PHE A 27 -3.13 -6.57 6.49
N THR A 28 -4.06 -7.45 6.83
CA THR A 28 -4.55 -8.45 5.89
C THR A 28 -5.26 -7.81 4.70
N ASP A 29 -6.09 -6.81 4.95
CA ASP A 29 -6.78 -6.08 3.88
C ASP A 29 -5.80 -5.27 3.04
N LEU A 30 -4.85 -4.62 3.69
CA LEU A 30 -3.81 -3.85 3.00
C LEU A 30 -2.99 -4.75 2.07
N ARG A 31 -2.59 -5.91 2.57
CA ARG A 31 -1.82 -6.88 1.79
C ARG A 31 -2.60 -7.32 0.54
N GLU A 32 -3.87 -7.62 0.68
CA GLU A 32 -4.70 -8.01 -0.45
C GLU A 32 -4.81 -6.91 -1.50
N ARG A 33 -4.94 -5.66 -1.06
CA ARG A 33 -4.99 -4.53 -1.98
C ARG A 33 -3.70 -4.33 -2.74
N VAL A 34 -2.55 -4.51 -2.07
CA VAL A 34 -1.24 -4.42 -2.72
C VAL A 34 -1.10 -5.52 -3.77
N LEU A 35 -1.51 -6.75 -3.43
CA LEU A 35 -1.45 -7.87 -4.36
C LEU A 35 -2.35 -7.70 -5.58
N ALA A 36 -3.39 -6.88 -5.45
CA ALA A 36 -4.31 -6.60 -6.54
C ALA A 36 -3.79 -5.51 -7.50
N LEU A 37 -2.69 -4.85 -7.17
CA LEU A 37 -2.13 -3.80 -8.02
C LEU A 37 -1.51 -4.37 -9.28
N ASP A 38 -1.80 -3.73 -10.42
CA ASP A 38 -1.13 -4.05 -11.66
C ASP A 38 0.34 -3.64 -11.54
N GLY A 39 1.25 -4.49 -11.96
CA GLY A 39 2.67 -4.21 -11.86
C GLY A 39 3.31 -4.58 -10.54
N PHE A 40 2.53 -5.04 -9.55
CA PHE A 40 3.12 -5.62 -8.35
C PHE A 40 3.61 -7.02 -8.67
N ASP A 41 4.91 -7.28 -8.46
CA ASP A 41 5.56 -8.49 -8.92
C ASP A 41 6.51 -9.10 -7.90
N ASP A 42 6.16 -9.02 -6.63
CA ASP A 42 6.93 -9.66 -5.57
C ASP A 42 6.20 -10.88 -5.02
N ASP A 43 6.92 -11.69 -4.24
CA ASP A 43 6.37 -12.87 -3.59
C ASP A 43 5.32 -12.45 -2.56
N PRO A 44 4.07 -12.96 -2.65
CA PRO A 44 3.05 -12.64 -1.63
C PRO A 44 3.48 -12.98 -0.21
N LYS A 45 4.35 -13.95 -0.04
CA LYS A 45 4.84 -14.40 1.28
C LYS A 45 5.99 -13.55 1.81
N ALA A 46 6.53 -12.64 1.01
CA ALA A 46 7.65 -11.80 1.42
C ALA A 46 7.21 -10.56 2.22
N SER A 47 5.92 -10.35 2.40
CA SER A 47 5.41 -9.26 3.24
C SER A 47 5.62 -9.56 4.71
N ASN A 48 5.74 -8.50 5.50
CA ASN A 48 5.80 -8.58 6.96
C ASN A 48 5.23 -7.28 7.53
N GLU A 49 5.04 -7.23 8.84
CA GLU A 49 4.44 -6.06 9.48
C GLU A 49 5.22 -4.77 9.22
N PRO A 50 6.56 -4.72 9.36
CA PRO A 50 7.28 -3.49 9.07
C PRO A 50 7.11 -3.00 7.64
N LYS A 51 7.09 -3.90 6.66
CA LYS A 51 6.88 -3.52 5.26
C LYS A 51 5.47 -3.00 5.03
N LEU A 52 4.46 -3.66 5.58
CA LEU A 52 3.07 -3.23 5.47
C LEU A 52 2.84 -1.90 6.18
N GLU A 53 3.46 -1.71 7.34
CA GLU A 53 3.38 -0.44 8.07
C GLU A 53 3.99 0.70 7.24
N ALA A 54 5.14 0.47 6.61
CA ALA A 54 5.77 1.47 5.75
C ALA A 54 4.87 1.87 4.59
N ILE A 55 4.19 0.90 3.97
CA ILE A 55 3.24 1.16 2.89
C ILE A 55 2.04 1.96 3.40
N GLN A 56 1.50 1.57 4.56
CA GLN A 56 0.36 2.26 5.17
C GLN A 56 0.70 3.72 5.46
N MET A 57 1.87 3.97 6.03
CA MET A 57 2.29 5.33 6.36
C MET A 57 2.57 6.15 5.12
N ALA A 58 3.19 5.56 4.10
CA ALA A 58 3.42 6.24 2.82
C ALA A 58 2.09 6.61 2.16
N TRP A 59 1.12 5.71 2.17
CA TRP A 59 -0.21 5.96 1.62
C TRP A 59 -0.89 7.11 2.36
N HIS A 60 -0.84 7.10 3.69
CA HIS A 60 -1.41 8.16 4.51
C HIS A 60 -0.77 9.52 4.21
N GLU A 61 0.57 9.57 4.13
CA GLU A 61 1.30 10.79 3.83
C GLU A 61 0.97 11.34 2.45
N GLU A 62 0.92 10.46 1.45
CA GLU A 62 0.58 10.89 0.08
C GLU A 62 -0.84 11.44 -0.02
N LEU A 63 -1.80 10.86 0.70
CA LEU A 63 -3.15 11.41 0.76
C LEU A 63 -3.18 12.80 1.37
N ASN A 64 -2.40 13.04 2.42
CA ASN A 64 -2.31 14.34 3.04
C ASN A 64 -1.68 15.38 2.10
N ASP A 65 -0.68 14.98 1.33
CA ASP A 65 -0.03 15.86 0.36
C ASP A 65 -0.96 16.25 -0.79
N GLN A 66 -1.93 15.39 -1.12
CA GLN A 66 -2.90 15.64 -2.19
C GLN A 66 -4.15 16.39 -1.71
N ALA A 67 -4.34 16.51 -0.44
CA ALA A 67 -5.54 17.14 0.14
C ALA A 67 -5.56 18.67 -0.03
#